data_2f49254dbe0d944d3db53da256f2c77a
#
_entry.id   2f49254dbe0d944d3db53da256f2c77a
#
_cell.length_a   1.000
_cell.length_b   1.000
_cell.length_c   1.000
_cell.angle_alpha   90.00
_cell.angle_beta   90.00
_cell.angle_gamma   90.00
#
_symmetry.space_group_name_H-M   'P 1'
#
loop_
_entity.id
_entity.type
_entity.pdbx_description
1 polymer ?
#
loop_
_entity_poly.entity_id
_entity_poly.type
_entity_poly.pdbx_seq_one_letter_code
_entity_poly.pdbx_strand_id
1 'polypeptide(L)'
;MQTKMTPTRHQIAELLIDDIISEMARFLMEDYGYSLEKALNEVYTSKTLELLQNEETELYIQSPSYNYDMLIKEKGLYPTYDYTGSNGIVAEPETT
;
A
#
# COMPACT_ATOMS: atom_id res chain seq x y z
N MET A 1 -1.61 -30.01 -27.96
CA MET A 1 -1.43 -29.92 -26.96
C MET A 1 -1.19 -28.76 -26.43
N GLN A 2 -1.35 -28.42 -25.70
CA GLN A 2 -1.14 -27.31 -25.24
C GLN A 2 -0.27 -27.39 -24.16
N THR A 3 0.64 -26.75 -24.18
CA THR A 3 1.51 -26.71 -23.13
C THR A 3 1.02 -25.81 -22.11
N LYS A 4 0.92 -26.27 -20.92
CA LYS A 4 0.55 -25.44 -19.91
C LYS A 4 1.76 -24.73 -19.48
N MET A 5 1.75 -23.46 -19.57
CA MET A 5 2.86 -22.64 -19.16
C MET A 5 2.80 -22.42 -17.67
N THR A 6 3.91 -22.69 -17.01
CA THR A 6 4.02 -22.42 -15.60
C THR A 6 4.71 -21.07 -15.47
N PRO A 7 4.09 -20.10 -14.79
CA PRO A 7 4.72 -18.78 -14.65
C PRO A 7 5.99 -18.88 -13.83
N THR A 8 6.98 -18.08 -14.20
CA THR A 8 8.20 -18.00 -13.43
C THR A 8 7.95 -17.22 -12.16
N ARG A 9 8.87 -17.32 -11.22
CA ARG A 9 8.78 -16.55 -9.99
C ARG A 9 8.68 -15.07 -10.28
N HIS A 10 9.47 -14.59 -11.25
CA HIS A 10 9.44 -13.18 -11.62
C HIS A 10 8.07 -12.77 -12.16
N GLN A 11 7.47 -13.62 -13.00
CA GLN A 11 6.16 -13.30 -13.55
C GLN A 11 5.10 -13.24 -12.46
N ILE A 12 5.19 -14.15 -11.49
CA ILE A 12 4.26 -14.12 -10.37
C ILE A 12 4.45 -12.86 -9.55
N ALA A 13 5.71 -12.48 -9.31
CA ALA A 13 6.00 -11.27 -8.56
C ALA A 13 5.41 -10.05 -9.26
N GLU A 14 5.54 -9.96 -10.58
CA GLU A 14 5.00 -8.82 -11.31
C GLU A 14 3.49 -8.70 -11.15
N LEU A 15 2.80 -9.84 -11.22
CA LEU A 15 1.35 -9.82 -11.06
C LEU A 15 0.95 -9.38 -9.67
N LEU A 16 1.66 -9.87 -8.66
CA LEU A 16 1.36 -9.50 -7.28
C LEU A 16 1.68 -8.03 -7.02
N ILE A 17 2.78 -7.54 -7.58
CA ILE A 17 3.15 -6.14 -7.43
C ILE A 17 2.09 -5.24 -8.05
N ASP A 18 1.63 -5.58 -9.25
CA ASP A 18 0.58 -4.80 -9.91
C ASP A 18 -0.69 -4.76 -9.08
N ASP A 19 -1.04 -5.89 -8.49
CA ASP A 19 -2.23 -5.97 -7.66
C ASP A 19 -2.08 -5.09 -6.42
N ILE A 20 -0.92 -5.13 -5.79
CA ILE A 20 -0.66 -4.31 -4.61
C ILE A 20 -0.73 -2.83 -4.95
N ILE A 21 -0.15 -2.44 -6.09
CA ILE A 21 -0.21 -1.04 -6.54
C ILE A 21 -1.65 -0.60 -6.67
N SER A 22 -2.48 -1.41 -7.33
CA SER A 22 -3.90 -1.08 -7.51
C SER A 22 -4.62 -0.94 -6.18
N GLU A 23 -4.33 -1.84 -5.25
CA GLU A 23 -4.98 -1.79 -3.95
C GLU A 23 -4.54 -0.60 -3.13
N MET A 24 -3.25 -0.26 -3.19
CA MET A 24 -2.78 0.91 -2.47
C MET A 24 -3.43 2.18 -3.00
N ALA A 25 -3.56 2.29 -4.33
CA ALA A 25 -4.24 3.44 -4.90
C ALA A 25 -5.70 3.50 -4.47
N ARG A 26 -6.37 2.34 -4.44
CA ARG A 26 -7.75 2.27 -4.00
C ARG A 26 -7.89 2.74 -2.55
N PHE A 27 -6.98 2.30 -1.69
CA PHE A 27 -7.01 2.71 -0.29
C PHE A 27 -6.84 4.23 -0.15
N LEU A 28 -5.95 4.82 -0.95
CA LEU A 28 -5.75 6.26 -0.91
C LEU A 28 -7.01 7.01 -1.33
N MET A 29 -7.69 6.48 -2.34
CA MET A 29 -8.93 7.09 -2.79
C MET A 29 -10.00 7.01 -1.70
N GLU A 30 -10.08 5.88 -1.03
CA GLU A 30 -11.09 5.67 0.00
C GLU A 30 -10.78 6.45 1.28
N ASP A 31 -9.53 6.47 1.67
CA ASP A 31 -9.16 7.05 2.96
C ASP A 31 -8.98 8.56 2.91
N TYR A 32 -8.57 9.08 1.76
CA TYR A 32 -8.24 10.50 1.67
C TYR A 32 -9.03 11.23 0.60
N GLY A 33 -9.89 10.52 -0.13
CA GLY A 33 -10.69 11.16 -1.16
C GLY A 33 -9.87 11.58 -2.37
N TYR A 34 -8.72 10.96 -2.59
CA TYR A 34 -7.89 11.31 -3.74
C TYR A 34 -8.55 10.83 -5.03
N SER A 35 -8.29 11.55 -6.13
CA SER A 35 -8.64 11.05 -7.43
C SER A 35 -7.74 9.86 -7.75
N LEU A 36 -8.13 9.07 -8.74
CA LEU A 36 -7.30 7.95 -9.16
C LEU A 36 -5.92 8.44 -9.58
N GLU A 37 -5.89 9.54 -10.33
CA GLU A 37 -4.64 10.08 -10.82
C GLU A 37 -3.72 10.47 -9.68
N LYS A 38 -4.26 11.17 -8.69
CA LYS A 38 -3.46 11.58 -7.56
C LYS A 38 -3.00 10.38 -6.74
N ALA A 39 -3.89 9.41 -6.55
CA ALA A 39 -3.55 8.21 -5.80
C ALA A 39 -2.40 7.46 -6.46
N LEU A 40 -2.49 7.27 -7.77
CA LEU A 40 -1.43 6.57 -8.50
C LEU A 40 -0.13 7.35 -8.45
N ASN A 41 -0.21 8.69 -8.54
CA ASN A 41 0.99 9.50 -8.46
C ASN A 41 1.69 9.33 -7.12
N GLU A 42 0.92 9.27 -6.04
CA GLU A 42 1.53 9.06 -4.73
C GLU A 42 2.23 7.73 -4.64
N VAL A 43 1.62 6.69 -5.21
CA VAL A 43 2.24 5.37 -5.20
C VAL A 43 3.51 5.37 -6.06
N TYR A 44 3.42 5.91 -7.27
CA TYR A 44 4.54 5.81 -8.22
C TYR A 44 5.72 6.70 -7.88
N THR A 45 5.53 7.69 -7.02
CA THR A 45 6.64 8.54 -6.59
C THR A 45 7.20 8.13 -5.24
N SER A 46 6.82 6.95 -4.75
CA SER A 46 7.18 6.55 -3.40
C SER A 46 8.41 5.65 -3.36
N LYS A 47 9.13 5.73 -2.25
CA LYS A 47 10.19 4.80 -1.96
C LYS A 47 9.59 3.41 -1.69
N THR A 48 8.38 3.38 -1.13
CA THR A 48 7.69 2.11 -0.89
C THR A 48 7.57 1.31 -2.18
N LEU A 49 7.24 1.98 -3.29
CA LEU A 49 7.14 1.28 -4.55
C LEU A 49 8.49 0.72 -5.01
N GLU A 50 9.55 1.50 -4.81
CA GLU A 50 10.88 1.01 -5.17
C GLU A 50 11.21 -0.26 -4.41
N LEU A 51 10.90 -0.28 -3.13
CA LEU A 51 11.15 -1.45 -2.31
C LEU A 51 10.26 -2.62 -2.73
N LEU A 52 9.01 -2.34 -3.06
CA LEU A 52 8.07 -3.37 -3.49
C LEU A 52 8.54 -4.02 -4.79
N GLN A 53 9.07 -3.22 -5.70
CA GLN A 53 9.53 -3.72 -6.99
C GLN A 53 10.84 -4.47 -6.90
N ASN A 54 11.56 -4.32 -5.80
CA ASN A 54 12.76 -5.08 -5.58
C ASN A 54 12.36 -6.44 -5.01
N GLU A 55 12.44 -7.46 -5.85
CA GLU A 55 11.94 -8.78 -5.48
C GLU A 55 12.66 -9.36 -4.29
N GLU A 56 13.87 -8.92 -4.03
CA GLU A 56 14.63 -9.44 -2.89
C GLU A 56 14.03 -9.02 -1.55
N THR A 57 13.25 -7.95 -1.51
CA THR A 57 12.60 -7.54 -0.27
C THR A 57 11.42 -8.44 0.07
N GLU A 58 10.92 -9.16 -0.93
CA GLU A 58 9.75 -10.03 -0.79
C GLU A 58 8.51 -9.30 -0.31
N LEU A 59 8.46 -7.97 -0.50
CA LEU A 59 7.27 -7.22 -0.12
C LEU A 59 6.07 -7.59 -0.97
N TYR A 60 6.31 -8.13 -2.16
CA TYR A 60 5.19 -8.53 -3.01
C TYR A 60 4.44 -9.73 -2.44
N ILE A 61 5.02 -10.43 -1.46
CA ILE A 61 4.36 -11.53 -0.79
C ILE A 61 3.50 -11.03 0.38
N GLN A 62 3.81 -9.83 0.87
CA GLN A 62 3.05 -9.25 1.95
C GLN A 62 1.72 -8.71 1.45
N SER A 63 0.79 -8.51 2.35
CA SER A 63 -0.54 -8.02 1.96
C SER A 63 -0.47 -6.60 1.41
N PRO A 64 -1.46 -6.22 0.60
CA PRO A 64 -1.56 -4.81 0.19
C PRO A 64 -1.65 -3.86 1.37
N SER A 65 -2.32 -4.27 2.45
CA SER A 65 -2.42 -3.42 3.65
C SER A 65 -1.08 -3.18 4.29
N TYR A 66 -0.23 -4.19 4.31
CA TYR A 66 1.12 -4.05 4.85
C TYR A 66 1.89 -3.00 4.06
N ASN A 67 1.85 -3.12 2.74
CA ASN A 67 2.56 -2.20 1.87
C ASN A 67 1.96 -0.80 1.95
N TYR A 68 0.64 -0.72 2.09
CA TYR A 68 -0.04 0.56 2.23
C TYR A 68 0.39 1.27 3.51
N ASP A 69 0.52 0.52 4.59
CA ASP A 69 0.95 1.10 5.85
C ASP A 69 2.34 1.72 5.71
N MET A 70 3.24 1.06 4.99
CA MET A 70 4.55 1.61 4.72
C MET A 70 4.45 2.91 3.93
N LEU A 71 3.58 2.92 2.92
CA LEU A 71 3.40 4.10 2.09
C LEU A 71 2.89 5.28 2.90
N ILE A 72 1.90 5.02 3.75
CA ILE A 72 1.31 6.06 4.57
C ILE A 72 2.37 6.67 5.49
N LYS A 73 3.18 5.83 6.10
CA LYS A 73 4.23 6.32 6.99
C LYS A 73 5.28 7.12 6.23
N GLU A 74 5.64 6.64 5.04
CA GLU A 74 6.63 7.33 4.23
C GLU A 74 6.15 8.73 3.84
N LYS A 75 4.88 8.83 3.45
CA LYS A 75 4.33 10.09 2.96
C LYS A 75 3.84 11.00 4.07
N GLY A 76 3.91 10.53 5.31
CA GLY A 76 3.43 11.33 6.44
C GLY A 76 1.93 11.48 6.45
N LEU A 77 1.23 10.56 5.82
CA LEU A 77 -0.22 10.58 5.78
C LEU A 77 -0.71 9.66 6.88
N TYR A 78 -1.61 10.15 7.69
CA TYR A 78 -2.16 9.33 8.77
C TYR A 78 -3.66 9.40 8.70
N PRO A 79 -4.34 8.34 9.10
CA PRO A 79 -5.80 8.37 9.08
C PRO A 79 -6.30 9.59 9.85
N THR A 80 -7.33 10.22 9.31
CA THR A 80 -7.88 11.39 9.96
C THR A 80 -8.78 11.02 11.11
N TYR A 81 -9.23 9.78 11.17
CA TYR A 81 -10.02 9.40 12.33
C TYR A 81 -9.09 9.32 13.51
N ASP A 82 -9.60 9.74 14.64
CA ASP A 82 -8.78 9.84 15.79
C ASP A 82 -9.28 8.86 16.75
N TYR A 83 -8.46 8.00 17.11
CA TYR A 83 -8.90 7.14 18.14
C TYR A 83 -8.19 7.45 19.38
N THR A 84 -8.11 8.46 19.68
CA THR A 84 -7.67 8.89 20.82
C THR A 84 -8.57 9.20 21.65
N GLY A 85 -8.86 9.21 20.92
CA GLY A 85 -9.82 9.45 20.89
C GLY A 85 -10.16 9.23 20.98
N SER A 86 -10.15 9.26 20.90
CA SER A 86 -10.71 9.13 20.73
C SER A 86 -10.56 8.78 20.82
N ASN A 87 -10.60 8.64 21.18
CA ASN A 87 -10.75 8.39 21.08
C ASN A 87 -10.36 8.11 21.21
N GLY A 88 -10.25 8.17 22.09
CA GLY A 88 -10.33 7.99 21.91
C GLY A 88 -9.60 7.75 22.33
N ILE A 89 -9.61 7.61 22.98
CA ILE A 89 -9.34 7.58 23.02
C ILE A 89 -8.49 7.80 23.24
N VAL A 90 -8.38 7.86 23.82
CA VAL A 90 -8.03 8.27 23.59
C VAL A 90 -7.23 8.70 23.84
N ALA A 91 -7.05 8.72 24.53
CA ALA A 91 -6.82 9.25 24.27
C ALA A 91 -6.04 9.74 24.56
N GLU A 92 -5.71 9.86 24.95
CA GLU A 92 -5.50 10.45 24.68
C GLU A 92 -4.84 10.93 24.79
N PRO A 93 -4.78 10.91 25.58
CA PRO A 93 -4.52 11.48 25.30
C PRO A 93 -3.87 12.04 25.36
N GLU A 94 -3.91 12.08 25.41
CA GLU A 94 -3.94 12.52 24.93
C GLU A 94 -3.51 12.73 24.92
N THR A 95 -3.33 12.65 25.47
CA THR A 95 -3.42 12.81 24.97
C THR A 95 -3.25 12.90 24.86
N THR A 96 -3.16 12.77 25.19
CA THR A 96 -3.54 12.78 24.61
C THR A 96 -3.40 12.95 24.47
#